data_e65910210c9c40182e17c77a77b67f5e
#
_entry.id   e65910210c9c40182e17c77a77b67f5e
#
_cell.length_a   1.000
_cell.length_b   1.000
_cell.length_c   1.000
_cell.angle_alpha   90.00
_cell.angle_beta   90.00
_cell.angle_gamma   90.00
#
_symmetry.space_group_name_H-M   'P 1'
#
loop_
_entity.id
_entity.type
_entity.pdbx_description
1 polymer ?
#
loop_
_entity_poly.entity_id
_entity_poly.type
_entity_poly.pdbx_seq_one_letter_code
_entity_poly.pdbx_strand_id
1 'polypeptide(L)'
;NMLKSCMERLKENGRLYIAIENRLGAKYFSGCKEDHIGKEFVGIEGYPGAIKARTFSYYELVEMFKKLKLNNYEFYYPYPDYKFPHVIYSDKYLPGEYEKFESASDYTSIRDRYFDENKFLNSLVGKDEFKIFSNSFLVCIRKQV
;
A
#
# COMPACT_ATOMS: atom_id res chain seq x y z
N ASN A 1 -0.31 10.04 -19.05
CA ASN A 1 -0.12 9.38 -17.75
C ASN A 1 -0.54 10.35 -16.65
N MET A 2 -1.57 9.99 -15.87
CA MET A 2 -2.16 10.83 -14.81
C MET A 2 -1.10 11.37 -13.84
N LEU A 3 -0.21 10.51 -13.36
CA LEU A 3 0.85 10.90 -12.41
C LEU A 3 1.76 12.01 -12.98
N LYS A 4 2.19 11.87 -14.24
CA LYS A 4 2.98 12.90 -14.92
C LYS A 4 2.23 14.24 -14.97
N SER A 5 0.96 14.21 -15.39
CA SER A 5 0.13 15.42 -15.45
C SER A 5 -0.08 16.08 -14.08
N CYS A 6 -0.21 15.29 -13.01
CA CYS A 6 -0.29 15.83 -11.65
C CYS A 6 1.03 16.53 -11.26
N MET A 7 2.18 15.90 -11.53
CA MET A 7 3.49 16.47 -11.21
C MET A 7 3.77 17.78 -11.97
N GLU A 8 3.38 17.86 -13.24
CA GLU A 8 3.55 19.06 -14.06
C GLU A 8 2.77 20.27 -13.50
N ARG A 9 1.62 20.04 -12.87
CA ARG A 9 0.75 21.09 -12.31
C ARG A 9 1.13 21.52 -10.90
N LEU A 10 2.03 20.81 -10.22
CA LEU A 10 2.49 21.22 -8.90
C LEU A 10 3.32 22.50 -9.00
N LYS A 11 3.14 23.38 -8.02
CA LYS A 11 4.03 24.54 -7.80
C LYS A 11 5.44 24.04 -7.40
N GLU A 12 6.41 24.93 -7.44
CA GLU A 12 7.74 24.68 -6.84
C GLU A 12 7.58 24.26 -5.37
N ASN A 13 8.35 23.27 -4.95
CA ASN A 13 8.25 22.65 -3.63
C ASN A 13 6.89 22.00 -3.32
N GLY A 14 6.01 21.88 -4.31
CA GLY A 14 4.72 21.22 -4.16
C GLY A 14 4.88 19.71 -3.87
N ARG A 15 3.87 19.15 -3.21
CA ARG A 15 3.83 17.73 -2.85
C ARG A 15 2.59 17.08 -3.44
N LEU A 16 2.76 15.88 -3.97
CA LEU A 16 1.67 15.00 -4.37
C LEU A 16 1.58 13.86 -3.36
N TYR A 17 0.40 13.67 -2.80
CA TYR A 17 0.10 12.52 -1.94
C TYR A 17 -0.76 11.52 -2.70
N ILE A 18 -0.36 10.25 -2.67
CA ILE A 18 -1.07 9.13 -3.29
C ILE A 18 -1.42 8.14 -2.18
N ALA A 19 -2.71 7.96 -1.91
CA ALA A 19 -3.19 6.91 -1.04
C ALA A 19 -3.76 5.78 -1.90
N ILE A 20 -3.26 4.56 -1.73
CA ILE A 20 -3.61 3.42 -2.58
C ILE A 20 -3.44 2.09 -1.85
N GLU A 21 -4.35 1.17 -2.11
CA GLU A 21 -4.23 -0.22 -1.66
C GLU A 21 -3.00 -0.91 -2.28
N ASN A 22 -2.37 -1.78 -1.49
CA ASN A 22 -1.30 -2.64 -1.98
C ASN A 22 -1.90 -3.96 -2.48
N ARG A 23 -1.79 -4.27 -3.76
CA ARG A 23 -2.30 -5.54 -4.30
C ARG A 23 -1.70 -6.80 -3.66
N LEU A 24 -0.52 -6.66 -3.01
CA LEU A 24 0.14 -7.72 -2.23
C LEU A 24 -0.01 -7.52 -0.71
N GLY A 25 -0.97 -6.70 -0.27
CA GLY A 25 -1.26 -6.55 1.15
C GLY A 25 -1.69 -7.86 1.81
N ALA A 26 -1.28 -8.08 3.06
CA ALA A 26 -1.57 -9.28 3.83
C ALA A 26 -3.06 -9.67 3.82
N LYS A 27 -3.94 -8.67 3.88
CA LYS A 27 -5.40 -8.87 3.85
C LYS A 27 -5.89 -9.61 2.61
N TYR A 28 -5.27 -9.38 1.45
CA TYR A 28 -5.69 -10.03 0.19
C TYR A 28 -5.28 -11.50 0.12
N PHE A 29 -4.14 -11.87 0.71
CA PHE A 29 -3.76 -13.28 0.87
C PHE A 29 -4.69 -14.02 1.85
N SER A 30 -5.28 -13.29 2.78
CA SER A 30 -6.21 -13.81 3.77
C SER A 30 -7.69 -13.70 3.35
N GLY A 31 -7.97 -13.62 2.04
CA GLY A 31 -9.33 -13.70 1.50
C GLY A 31 -10.09 -12.37 1.46
N CYS A 32 -9.42 -11.21 1.60
CA CYS A 32 -10.06 -9.93 1.33
C CYS A 32 -10.34 -9.79 -0.16
N LYS A 33 -11.55 -9.36 -0.50
CA LYS A 33 -11.91 -9.07 -1.89
C LYS A 33 -11.22 -7.79 -2.36
N GLU A 34 -10.81 -7.77 -3.62
CA GLU A 34 -10.24 -6.57 -4.24
C GLU A 34 -11.33 -5.50 -4.41
N ASP A 35 -11.03 -4.26 -4.02
CA ASP A 35 -12.02 -3.19 -3.86
C ASP A 35 -12.76 -2.80 -5.16
N HIS A 36 -12.08 -2.87 -6.31
CA HIS A 36 -12.65 -2.45 -7.59
C HIS A 36 -13.44 -3.56 -8.31
N ILE A 37 -13.10 -4.83 -8.02
CA ILE A 37 -13.59 -6.00 -8.75
C ILE A 37 -14.51 -6.85 -7.87
N GLY A 38 -14.35 -6.77 -6.55
CA GLY A 38 -15.15 -7.52 -5.59
C GLY A 38 -14.87 -9.03 -5.58
N LYS A 39 -13.70 -9.46 -6.07
CA LYS A 39 -13.26 -10.87 -6.09
C LYS A 39 -11.97 -11.04 -5.31
N GLU A 40 -11.81 -12.21 -4.70
CA GLU A 40 -10.59 -12.60 -4.01
C GLU A 40 -9.46 -12.87 -4.99
N PHE A 41 -8.22 -12.69 -4.56
CA PHE A 41 -6.96 -13.01 -5.23
C PHE A 41 -6.67 -12.30 -6.56
N VAL A 42 -7.59 -11.58 -7.15
CA VAL A 42 -7.43 -10.91 -8.47
C VAL A 42 -6.20 -10.02 -8.52
N GLY A 43 -5.95 -9.24 -7.46
CA GLY A 43 -4.75 -8.41 -7.36
C GLY A 43 -3.47 -9.23 -7.23
N ILE A 44 -3.50 -10.30 -6.42
CA ILE A 44 -2.37 -11.23 -6.22
C ILE A 44 -2.03 -11.92 -7.55
N GLU A 45 -3.03 -12.38 -8.30
CA GLU A 45 -2.88 -13.02 -9.60
C GLU A 45 -2.50 -12.05 -10.74
N GLY A 46 -2.29 -10.77 -10.44
CA GLY A 46 -1.83 -9.78 -11.41
C GLY A 46 -2.91 -9.23 -12.33
N TYR A 47 -4.18 -9.27 -11.91
CA TYR A 47 -5.32 -8.76 -12.67
C TYR A 47 -5.50 -9.44 -14.04
N PRO A 48 -5.79 -10.72 -14.09
CA PRO A 48 -5.98 -11.44 -15.36
C PRO A 48 -7.16 -10.87 -16.16
N GLY A 49 -6.94 -10.62 -17.44
CA GLY A 49 -7.96 -10.05 -18.34
C GLY A 49 -7.86 -8.54 -18.52
N ALA A 50 -8.86 -7.95 -19.21
CA ALA A 50 -8.88 -6.52 -19.54
C ALA A 50 -9.42 -5.65 -18.39
N ILE A 51 -8.76 -5.65 -17.24
CA ILE A 51 -9.15 -4.87 -16.07
C ILE A 51 -8.54 -3.48 -16.14
N LYS A 52 -9.37 -2.43 -16.14
CA LYS A 52 -8.93 -1.02 -16.25
C LYS A 52 -8.48 -0.42 -14.92
N ALA A 53 -9.22 -0.69 -13.83
CA ALA A 53 -8.90 -0.19 -12.50
C ALA A 53 -8.11 -1.26 -11.75
N ARG A 54 -6.93 -0.91 -11.25
CA ARG A 54 -6.09 -1.83 -10.48
C ARG A 54 -5.27 -1.10 -9.44
N THR A 55 -4.85 -1.81 -8.42
CA THR A 55 -3.85 -1.38 -7.45
C THR A 55 -2.47 -1.92 -7.82
N PHE A 56 -1.44 -1.48 -7.13
CA PHE A 56 -0.04 -1.78 -7.43
C PHE A 56 0.68 -2.31 -6.20
N SER A 57 1.69 -3.14 -6.41
CA SER A 57 2.63 -3.52 -5.34
C SER A 57 3.66 -2.41 -5.11
N TYR A 58 4.40 -2.53 -4.00
CA TYR A 58 5.51 -1.63 -3.67
C TYR A 58 6.49 -1.46 -4.85
N TYR A 59 6.98 -2.57 -5.39
CA TYR A 59 7.95 -2.52 -6.48
C TYR A 59 7.39 -2.02 -7.80
N GLU A 60 6.12 -2.27 -8.11
CA GLU A 60 5.48 -1.68 -9.29
C GLU A 60 5.40 -0.17 -9.20
N LEU A 61 5.10 0.39 -8.02
CA LEU A 61 5.12 1.84 -7.79
C LEU A 61 6.55 2.40 -7.91
N VAL A 62 7.53 1.76 -7.30
CA VAL A 62 8.95 2.17 -7.40
C VAL A 62 9.42 2.19 -8.85
N GLU A 63 9.13 1.15 -9.63
CA GLU A 63 9.48 1.10 -11.05
C GLU A 63 8.75 2.17 -11.88
N MET A 64 7.48 2.46 -11.55
CA MET A 64 6.74 3.55 -12.17
C MET A 64 7.39 4.91 -11.89
N PHE A 65 7.81 5.16 -10.65
CA PHE A 65 8.50 6.40 -10.28
C PHE A 65 9.85 6.53 -10.98
N LYS A 66 10.64 5.46 -11.05
CA LYS A 66 11.92 5.42 -11.80
C LYS A 66 11.70 5.76 -13.28
N LYS A 67 10.72 5.14 -13.94
CA LYS A 67 10.39 5.42 -15.36
C LYS A 67 10.00 6.88 -15.60
N LEU A 68 9.37 7.51 -14.61
CA LEU A 68 8.98 8.93 -14.66
C LEU A 68 10.07 9.87 -14.13
N LYS A 69 11.24 9.34 -13.75
CA LYS A 69 12.36 10.09 -13.15
C LYS A 69 11.97 10.85 -11.88
N LEU A 70 11.03 10.30 -11.10
CA LEU A 70 10.62 10.84 -9.81
C LEU A 70 11.51 10.21 -8.74
N ASN A 71 12.52 10.96 -8.26
CA ASN A 71 13.52 10.43 -7.31
C ASN A 71 13.31 10.92 -5.89
N ASN A 72 12.40 11.88 -5.66
CA ASN A 72 12.12 12.45 -4.35
C ASN A 72 10.75 12.01 -3.85
N TYR A 73 10.67 10.81 -3.34
CA TYR A 73 9.44 10.26 -2.77
C TYR A 73 9.72 9.53 -1.45
N GLU A 74 8.70 9.39 -0.63
CA GLU A 74 8.73 8.69 0.64
C GLU A 74 7.45 7.86 0.78
N PHE A 75 7.61 6.59 1.17
CA PHE A 75 6.49 5.71 1.48
C PHE A 75 6.13 5.79 2.95
N TYR A 76 4.84 5.78 3.20
CA TYR A 76 4.21 5.58 4.50
C TYR A 76 3.31 4.36 4.42
N TYR A 77 3.20 3.65 5.54
CA TYR A 77 2.50 2.37 5.67
C TYR A 77 1.40 2.50 6.72
N PRO A 78 0.19 2.98 6.33
CA PRO A 78 -0.93 3.09 7.23
C PRO A 78 -1.42 1.70 7.67
N TYR A 79 -1.61 1.49 8.97
CA TYR A 79 -2.18 0.27 9.53
C TYR A 79 -3.51 0.58 10.25
N PRO A 80 -4.56 -0.19 10.04
CA PRO A 80 -4.72 -1.38 9.16
C PRO A 80 -4.78 -1.05 7.68
N ASP A 81 -5.23 0.13 7.28
CA ASP A 81 -5.17 0.67 5.94
C ASP A 81 -5.28 2.21 5.93
N TYR A 82 -5.14 2.85 4.75
CA TYR A 82 -5.11 4.31 4.64
C TYR A 82 -6.45 4.99 4.91
N LYS A 83 -7.58 4.27 4.86
CA LYS A 83 -8.93 4.85 5.05
C LYS A 83 -9.16 5.24 6.51
N PHE A 84 -8.75 4.37 7.44
CA PHE A 84 -8.88 4.58 8.88
C PHE A 84 -7.65 4.06 9.63
N PRO A 85 -6.50 4.73 9.51
CA PRO A 85 -5.27 4.25 10.13
C PRO A 85 -5.29 4.46 11.65
N HIS A 86 -4.85 3.45 12.40
CA HIS A 86 -4.57 3.57 13.82
C HIS A 86 -3.14 4.08 14.04
N VAL A 87 -2.21 3.69 13.15
CA VAL A 87 -0.82 4.10 13.14
C VAL A 87 -0.33 4.19 11.70
N ILE A 88 0.64 5.07 11.46
CA ILE A 88 1.28 5.22 10.14
C ILE A 88 2.79 5.07 10.33
N TYR A 89 3.35 4.00 9.79
CA TYR A 89 4.79 3.78 9.71
C TYR A 89 5.39 4.47 8.48
N SER A 90 6.70 4.51 8.38
CA SER A 90 7.39 5.08 7.23
C SER A 90 8.66 4.30 6.91
N ASP A 91 9.31 4.59 5.78
CA ASP A 91 10.60 4.00 5.44
C ASP A 91 11.69 4.22 6.51
N LYS A 92 11.57 5.30 7.29
CA LYS A 92 12.51 5.62 8.37
C LYS A 92 12.15 4.99 9.70
N TYR A 93 10.88 4.69 9.90
CA TYR A 93 10.32 4.19 11.16
C TYR A 93 9.36 3.05 10.87
N LEU A 94 9.92 1.87 10.59
CA LEU A 94 9.16 0.63 10.50
C LEU A 94 8.76 0.13 11.89
N PRO A 95 7.76 -0.77 11.98
CA PRO A 95 7.36 -1.33 13.27
C PRO A 95 8.54 -1.96 13.99
N GLY A 96 8.78 -1.56 15.25
CA GLY A 96 9.85 -2.08 16.10
C GLY A 96 9.40 -3.29 16.94
N GLU A 97 10.35 -3.96 17.61
CA GLU A 97 10.13 -5.20 18.36
C GLU A 97 9.05 -5.11 19.45
N TYR A 98 8.77 -3.93 19.95
CA TYR A 98 7.77 -3.70 21.01
C TYR A 98 6.36 -3.42 20.46
N GLU A 99 6.23 -3.24 19.17
CA GLU A 99 4.93 -3.00 18.53
C GLU A 99 4.25 -4.33 18.20
N LYS A 100 2.96 -4.39 18.52
CA LYS A 100 2.13 -5.55 18.21
C LYS A 100 0.93 -5.11 17.39
N PHE A 101 0.75 -5.77 16.27
CA PHE A 101 -0.48 -5.63 15.49
C PHE A 101 -1.59 -6.40 16.18
N GLU A 102 -2.66 -5.68 16.53
CA GLU A 102 -3.86 -6.26 17.10
C GLU A 102 -4.97 -6.35 16.05
N SER A 103 -6.02 -7.09 16.35
CA SER A 103 -7.14 -7.28 15.43
C SER A 103 -7.71 -5.94 14.95
N ALA A 104 -7.64 -5.69 13.67
CA ALA A 104 -8.37 -4.61 13.03
C ALA A 104 -9.63 -5.16 12.37
N SER A 105 -10.74 -4.44 12.55
CA SER A 105 -11.98 -4.75 11.84
C SER A 105 -11.82 -4.42 10.34
N ASP A 106 -12.34 -5.29 9.49
CA ASP A 106 -12.52 -4.94 8.08
C ASP A 106 -13.70 -3.98 7.96
N TYR A 107 -13.46 -2.77 7.49
CA TYR A 107 -14.50 -1.75 7.34
C TYR A 107 -15.45 -2.02 6.18
N THR A 108 -15.09 -2.91 5.27
CA THR A 108 -15.83 -3.15 4.02
C THR A 108 -16.70 -4.39 4.06
N SER A 109 -16.32 -5.43 4.79
CA SER A 109 -17.13 -6.66 4.91
C SER A 109 -16.65 -7.57 6.04
N ILE A 110 -17.57 -8.31 6.62
CA ILE A 110 -17.24 -9.48 7.46
C ILE A 110 -16.77 -10.58 6.50
N ARG A 111 -15.59 -11.14 6.72
CA ARG A 111 -15.05 -12.25 5.94
C ARG A 111 -14.40 -13.30 6.82
N ASP A 112 -14.36 -14.51 6.35
CA ASP A 112 -13.52 -15.54 6.92
C ASP A 112 -12.06 -15.27 6.51
N ARG A 113 -11.18 -15.28 7.52
CA ARG A 113 -9.74 -15.09 7.29
C ARG A 113 -9.07 -16.45 7.15
N TYR A 114 -8.29 -16.64 6.10
CA TYR A 114 -7.60 -17.90 5.85
C TYR A 114 -6.42 -18.14 6.78
N PHE A 115 -5.90 -17.07 7.40
CA PHE A 115 -4.89 -17.12 8.45
C PHE A 115 -4.98 -15.90 9.36
N ASP A 116 -4.24 -15.92 10.47
CA ASP A 116 -4.14 -14.79 11.40
C ASP A 116 -3.20 -13.70 10.83
N GLU A 117 -3.80 -12.67 10.24
CA GLU A 117 -3.08 -11.54 9.63
C GLU A 117 -2.17 -10.82 10.63
N ASN A 118 -2.58 -10.74 11.90
CA ASN A 118 -1.79 -10.06 12.92
C ASN A 118 -0.54 -10.86 13.27
N LYS A 119 -0.66 -12.19 13.38
CA LYS A 119 0.51 -13.04 13.57
C LYS A 119 1.47 -12.95 12.39
N PHE A 120 0.92 -12.90 11.17
CA PHE A 120 1.74 -12.72 9.97
C PHE A 120 2.47 -11.38 10.01
N LEU A 121 1.78 -10.25 10.20
CA LEU A 121 2.39 -8.92 10.27
C LEU A 121 3.39 -8.80 11.44
N ASN A 122 3.06 -9.38 12.60
CA ASN A 122 3.97 -9.43 13.74
C ASN A 122 5.27 -10.20 13.43
N SER A 123 5.21 -11.20 12.55
CA SER A 123 6.40 -11.95 12.11
C SER A 123 7.33 -11.13 11.22
N LEU A 124 6.83 -10.02 10.66
CA LEU A 124 7.56 -9.09 9.78
C LEU A 124 8.11 -7.85 10.51
N VAL A 125 7.82 -7.72 11.80
CA VAL A 125 8.33 -6.61 12.62
C VAL A 125 9.86 -6.57 12.57
N GLY A 126 10.42 -5.37 12.39
CA GLY A 126 11.86 -5.17 12.25
C GLY A 126 12.46 -5.62 10.91
N LYS A 127 11.64 -5.98 9.92
CA LYS A 127 12.08 -6.50 8.62
C LYS A 127 11.56 -5.66 7.46
N ASP A 128 12.33 -5.57 6.39
CA ASP A 128 11.95 -4.83 5.19
C ASP A 128 10.75 -5.44 4.45
N GLU A 129 10.48 -6.72 4.65
CA GLU A 129 9.32 -7.42 4.11
C GLU A 129 7.99 -6.79 4.54
N PHE A 130 7.95 -6.11 5.69
CA PHE A 130 6.78 -5.36 6.12
C PHE A 130 6.28 -4.38 5.05
N LYS A 131 7.20 -3.69 4.36
CA LYS A 131 6.89 -2.76 3.26
C LYS A 131 6.15 -3.43 2.11
N ILE A 132 6.49 -4.71 1.84
CA ILE A 132 5.92 -5.48 0.72
C ILE A 132 4.49 -5.93 1.03
N PHE A 133 4.23 -6.31 2.30
CA PHE A 133 2.97 -6.92 2.71
C PHE A 133 2.04 -5.97 3.49
N SER A 134 2.43 -4.73 3.72
CA SER A 134 1.54 -3.72 4.28
C SER A 134 0.29 -3.56 3.40
N ASN A 135 -0.88 -3.39 3.99
CA ASN A 135 -2.15 -3.44 3.26
C ASN A 135 -2.37 -2.28 2.29
N SER A 136 -1.72 -1.15 2.53
CA SER A 136 -1.84 0.05 1.71
C SER A 136 -0.63 0.94 1.83
N PHE A 137 -0.54 1.91 0.95
CA PHE A 137 0.51 2.93 0.93
C PHE A 137 -0.10 4.33 0.96
N LEU A 138 0.59 5.24 1.63
CA LEU A 138 0.50 6.66 1.41
C LEU A 138 1.87 7.13 0.91
N VAL A 139 1.95 7.56 -0.33
CA VAL A 139 3.22 8.01 -0.92
C VAL A 139 3.23 9.52 -1.05
N CYS A 140 4.27 10.16 -0.52
CA CYS A 140 4.52 11.59 -0.71
C CYS A 140 5.60 11.76 -1.78
N ILE A 141 5.27 12.39 -2.90
CA ILE A 141 6.22 12.74 -3.97
C ILE A 141 6.42 14.25 -3.95
N ARG A 142 7.66 14.70 -3.88
CA ARG A 142 8.02 16.12 -3.89
C ARG A 142 8.51 16.53 -5.27
N LYS A 143 8.01 17.66 -5.77
CA LYS A 143 8.52 18.24 -7.01
C LYS A 143 9.95 18.72 -6.76
N GLN A 144 10.86 18.25 -7.59
CA GLN A 144 12.23 18.80 -7.62
C GLN A 144 12.21 20.10 -8.44
N VAL A 145 12.94 21.07 -7.98
CA VAL A 145 13.20 22.33 -8.71
C VAL A 145 14.20 22.06 -9.84
#